data_1e8e29848787ffda75b338de6342db34
#
_entry.id   1e8e29848787ffda75b338de6342db34
#
_cell.length_a   1.000
_cell.length_b   1.000
_cell.length_c   1.000
_cell.angle_alpha   90.00
_cell.angle_beta   90.00
_cell.angle_gamma   90.00
#
_symmetry.space_group_name_H-M   'P 1'
#
loop_
_entity.id
_entity.type
_entity.pdbx_description
1 polymer ?
#
loop_
_entity_poly.entity_id
_entity_poly.type
_entity_poly.pdbx_seq_one_letter_code
_entity_poly.pdbx_strand_id
1 'polypeptide(L)'
;MSATAEQPRSAVTRFRGWTTWTGRVVSVVPVFVLLSSARWKLTHNPWYVAEWGRIGYAPGAINGIGLVQLACVALYLIPQTAILGTVLLTGYLGGAIASYVRIGEPYPVLVPLTTCLLAWLGIYLREPRLRALLPLRTRIT
;
A
#
# COMPACT_ATOMS: atom_id res chain seq x y z
N MET A 1 -41.14 11.76 -35.41
CA MET A 1 -40.63 12.54 -34.25
C MET A 1 -39.94 11.56 -33.29
N SER A 2 -38.63 11.42 -33.46
CA SER A 2 -37.83 10.48 -32.64
C SER A 2 -37.25 11.25 -31.45
N ALA A 3 -37.78 10.99 -30.26
CA ALA A 3 -37.19 11.48 -29.02
C ALA A 3 -35.95 10.62 -28.70
N THR A 4 -34.79 11.17 -29.02
CA THR A 4 -33.49 10.59 -28.62
C THR A 4 -33.36 10.77 -27.12
N ALA A 5 -33.47 9.69 -26.34
CA ALA A 5 -33.25 9.68 -24.93
C ALA A 5 -31.76 10.04 -24.65
N GLU A 6 -31.50 11.24 -24.25
CA GLU A 6 -30.19 11.66 -23.70
C GLU A 6 -29.97 10.92 -22.39
N GLN A 7 -29.19 9.86 -22.46
CA GLN A 7 -28.71 9.19 -21.25
C GLN A 7 -27.80 10.11 -20.42
N PRO A 8 -27.95 10.16 -19.11
CA PRO A 8 -27.20 11.06 -18.26
C PRO A 8 -25.73 10.62 -18.14
N ARG A 9 -24.90 11.04 -19.10
CA ARG A 9 -23.42 10.86 -19.07
C ARG A 9 -22.78 11.52 -17.84
N SER A 10 -23.48 12.43 -17.19
CA SER A 10 -22.98 13.20 -16.05
C SER A 10 -22.86 12.41 -14.73
N ALA A 11 -23.69 11.38 -14.53
CA ALA A 11 -23.66 10.58 -13.31
C ALA A 11 -22.44 9.63 -13.28
N VAL A 12 -22.11 8.98 -14.38
CA VAL A 12 -20.99 8.03 -14.48
C VAL A 12 -19.64 8.73 -14.29
N THR A 13 -19.49 9.94 -14.80
CA THR A 13 -18.26 10.74 -14.63
C THR A 13 -18.07 11.23 -13.19
N ARG A 14 -19.13 11.57 -12.48
CA ARG A 14 -19.09 11.95 -11.07
C ARG A 14 -18.65 10.80 -10.15
N PHE A 15 -19.22 9.62 -10.32
CA PHE A 15 -18.84 8.44 -9.53
C PHE A 15 -17.37 8.05 -9.75
N ARG A 16 -16.86 8.23 -10.96
CA ARG A 16 -15.48 7.93 -11.30
C ARG A 16 -14.48 8.90 -10.63
N GLY A 17 -14.85 10.15 -10.42
CA GLY A 17 -14.04 11.14 -9.70
C GLY A 17 -13.95 10.85 -8.19
N TRP A 18 -15.06 10.50 -7.58
CA TRP A 18 -15.12 10.22 -6.14
C TRP A 18 -14.31 8.98 -5.73
N THR A 19 -14.40 7.89 -6.49
CA THR A 19 -13.63 6.67 -6.20
C THR A 19 -12.13 6.89 -6.29
N THR A 20 -11.67 7.70 -7.26
CA THR A 20 -10.25 8.03 -7.40
C THR A 20 -9.77 8.92 -6.24
N TRP A 21 -10.59 9.88 -5.81
CA TRP A 21 -10.28 10.74 -4.66
C TRP A 21 -10.22 9.93 -3.35
N THR A 22 -11.21 9.09 -3.10
CA THR A 22 -11.23 8.19 -1.95
C THR A 22 -10.01 7.28 -1.94
N GLY A 23 -9.62 6.73 -3.09
CA GLY A 23 -8.42 5.91 -3.21
C GLY A 23 -7.13 6.67 -2.87
N ARG A 24 -7.04 7.95 -3.25
CA ARG A 24 -5.90 8.81 -2.87
C ARG A 24 -5.85 9.07 -1.37
N VAL A 25 -6.99 9.40 -0.76
CA VAL A 25 -7.10 9.64 0.69
C VAL A 25 -6.72 8.37 1.48
N VAL A 26 -7.25 7.20 1.08
CA VAL A 26 -6.92 5.92 1.71
C VAL A 26 -5.44 5.60 1.57
N SER A 27 -4.80 5.96 0.44
CA SER A 27 -3.36 5.74 0.21
C SER A 27 -2.46 6.62 1.09
N VAL A 28 -2.97 7.74 1.63
CA VAL A 28 -2.17 8.62 2.51
C VAL A 28 -1.75 7.90 3.78
N VAL A 29 -2.63 7.09 4.36
CA VAL A 29 -2.35 6.39 5.62
C VAL A 29 -1.16 5.43 5.50
N PRO A 30 -1.13 4.46 4.58
CA PRO A 30 0.02 3.57 4.43
C PRO A 30 1.30 4.32 4.05
N VAL A 31 1.21 5.35 3.20
CA VAL A 31 2.36 6.16 2.83
C VAL A 31 2.93 6.88 4.04
N PHE A 32 2.09 7.51 4.87
CA PHE A 32 2.52 8.20 6.08
C PHE A 32 3.19 7.24 7.07
N VAL A 33 2.58 6.07 7.33
CA VAL A 33 3.14 5.04 8.22
C VAL A 33 4.51 4.57 7.71
N LEU A 34 4.62 4.29 6.41
CA LEU A 34 5.86 3.81 5.81
C LEU A 34 6.95 4.89 5.81
N LEU A 35 6.64 6.14 5.47
CA LEU A 35 7.62 7.24 5.50
C LEU A 35 8.12 7.52 6.92
N SER A 36 7.23 7.52 7.92
CA SER A 36 7.59 7.68 9.32
C SER A 36 8.52 6.56 9.79
N SER A 37 8.18 5.32 9.45
CA SER A 37 8.99 4.14 9.76
C SER A 37 10.37 4.19 9.07
N ALA A 38 10.43 4.58 7.78
CA ALA A 38 11.69 4.73 7.06
C ALA A 38 12.57 5.82 7.68
N ARG A 39 11.98 6.95 8.04
CA ARG A 39 12.68 8.03 8.73
C ARG A 39 13.34 7.52 10.02
N TRP A 40 12.61 6.81 10.87
CA TRP A 40 13.15 6.30 12.15
C TRP A 40 14.26 5.29 11.94
N LYS A 41 14.21 4.48 10.89
CA LYS A 41 15.30 3.57 10.52
C LYS A 41 16.57 4.35 10.12
N LEU A 42 16.42 5.33 9.22
CA LEU A 42 17.56 6.08 8.67
C LEU A 42 18.16 7.07 9.68
N THR A 43 17.39 7.57 10.65
CA THR A 43 17.88 8.41 11.74
C THR A 43 18.40 7.60 12.94
N HIS A 44 18.43 6.27 12.84
CA HIS A 44 18.89 5.37 13.91
C HIS A 44 18.22 5.69 15.26
N ASN A 45 16.90 5.89 15.26
CA ASN A 45 16.17 6.14 16.50
C ASN A 45 16.44 5.00 17.50
N PRO A 46 16.86 5.31 18.76
CA PRO A 46 17.30 4.30 19.73
C PRO A 46 16.26 3.21 19.98
N TRP A 47 14.99 3.56 20.03
CA TRP A 47 13.90 2.60 20.17
C TRP A 47 13.84 1.63 18.97
N TYR A 48 14.00 2.15 17.76
CA TYR A 48 13.99 1.34 16.54
C TYR A 48 15.22 0.41 16.46
N VAL A 49 16.39 0.91 16.83
CA VAL A 49 17.64 0.11 16.86
C VAL A 49 17.52 -1.04 17.85
N ALA A 50 16.98 -0.77 19.05
CA ALA A 50 16.71 -1.80 20.06
C ALA A 50 15.73 -2.88 19.55
N GLU A 51 14.66 -2.45 18.89
CA GLU A 51 13.66 -3.34 18.29
C GLU A 51 14.28 -4.24 17.21
N TRP A 52 15.19 -3.69 16.36
CA TRP A 52 15.91 -4.46 15.35
C TRP A 52 16.80 -5.54 15.95
N GLY A 53 17.51 -5.22 17.03
CA GLY A 53 18.29 -6.19 17.78
C GLY A 53 17.41 -7.31 18.35
N ARG A 54 16.25 -6.96 18.87
CA ARG A 54 15.26 -7.91 19.40
C ARG A 54 14.72 -8.87 18.33
N ILE A 55 14.47 -8.36 17.14
CA ILE A 55 14.01 -9.17 16.00
C ILE A 55 15.15 -10.03 15.41
N GLY A 56 16.41 -9.73 15.76
CA GLY A 56 17.58 -10.50 15.35
C GLY A 56 18.18 -10.07 14.01
N TYR A 57 17.96 -8.85 13.60
CA TYR A 57 18.63 -8.27 12.42
C TYR A 57 19.99 -7.69 12.77
N ALA A 58 20.95 -7.83 11.84
CA ALA A 58 22.24 -7.17 11.97
C ALA A 58 22.10 -5.63 11.95
N PRO A 59 22.84 -4.88 12.78
CA PRO A 59 22.74 -3.41 12.83
C PRO A 59 22.95 -2.73 11.47
N GLY A 60 23.83 -3.28 10.63
CA GLY A 60 24.11 -2.75 9.29
C GLY A 60 22.95 -2.90 8.29
N ALA A 61 22.00 -3.79 8.54
CA ALA A 61 20.88 -4.04 7.63
C ALA A 61 19.81 -2.93 7.67
N ILE A 62 19.76 -2.14 8.75
CA ILE A 62 18.69 -1.16 8.98
C ILE A 62 18.60 -0.10 7.88
N ASN A 63 19.74 0.40 7.41
CA ASN A 63 19.80 1.40 6.35
C ASN A 63 19.36 0.82 5.01
N GLY A 64 19.84 -0.36 4.65
CA GLY A 64 19.47 -1.03 3.40
C GLY A 64 17.96 -1.28 3.33
N ILE A 65 17.38 -1.78 4.41
CA ILE A 65 15.94 -2.05 4.50
C ILE A 65 15.13 -0.74 4.48
N GLY A 66 15.62 0.32 5.13
CA GLY A 66 15.02 1.65 5.05
C GLY A 66 15.01 2.22 3.62
N LEU A 67 16.10 2.06 2.88
CA LEU A 67 16.20 2.50 1.48
C LEU A 67 15.30 1.69 0.55
N VAL A 68 15.24 0.37 0.71
CA VAL A 68 14.31 -0.49 -0.05
C VAL A 68 12.86 -0.07 0.23
N GLN A 69 12.52 0.22 1.47
CA GLN A 69 11.20 0.72 1.84
C GLN A 69 10.88 2.03 1.11
N LEU A 70 11.80 3.00 1.09
CA LEU A 70 11.60 4.27 0.38
C LEU A 70 11.43 4.07 -1.12
N ALA A 71 12.22 3.19 -1.73
CA ALA A 71 12.09 2.86 -3.15
C ALA A 71 10.71 2.26 -3.48
N CYS A 72 10.22 1.34 -2.64
CA CYS A 72 8.88 0.76 -2.79
C CYS A 72 7.78 1.83 -2.66
N VAL A 73 7.90 2.75 -1.70
CA VAL A 73 6.96 3.86 -1.52
C VAL A 73 7.00 4.82 -2.72
N ALA A 74 8.18 5.15 -3.23
CA ALA A 74 8.33 6.00 -4.41
C ALA A 74 7.64 5.37 -5.63
N LEU A 75 7.85 4.08 -5.89
CA LEU A 75 7.17 3.36 -6.97
C LEU A 75 5.65 3.29 -6.78
N TYR A 76 5.18 3.18 -5.53
CA TYR A 76 3.76 3.20 -5.22
C TYR A 76 3.10 4.55 -5.48
N LEU A 77 3.84 5.65 -5.28
CA LEU A 77 3.34 7.01 -5.49
C LEU A 77 3.28 7.41 -6.97
N ILE A 78 4.17 6.85 -7.81
CA ILE A 78 4.22 7.13 -9.24
C ILE A 78 3.10 6.36 -9.94
N PRO A 79 2.16 7.02 -10.63
CA PRO A 79 0.99 6.34 -11.22
C PRO A 79 1.34 5.22 -12.20
N GLN A 80 2.42 5.37 -12.97
CA GLN A 80 2.86 4.38 -13.98
C GLN A 80 3.39 3.10 -13.34
N THR A 81 3.97 3.18 -12.16
CA THR A 81 4.61 2.06 -11.44
C THR A 81 3.87 1.66 -10.17
N ALA A 82 2.71 2.26 -9.89
CA ALA A 82 1.99 2.09 -8.64
C ALA A 82 1.60 0.63 -8.35
N ILE A 83 1.24 -0.14 -9.37
CA ILE A 83 0.92 -1.57 -9.23
C ILE A 83 2.18 -2.34 -8.82
N LEU A 84 3.31 -2.10 -9.52
CA LEU A 84 4.61 -2.69 -9.17
C LEU A 84 5.03 -2.31 -7.74
N GLY A 85 4.89 -1.03 -7.38
CA GLY A 85 5.13 -0.54 -6.03
C GLY A 85 4.31 -1.27 -4.98
N THR A 86 3.03 -1.54 -5.26
CA THR A 86 2.15 -2.29 -4.34
C THR A 86 2.60 -3.74 -4.17
N VAL A 87 3.00 -4.41 -5.25
CA VAL A 87 3.52 -5.78 -5.20
C VAL A 87 4.82 -5.83 -4.37
N LEU A 88 5.75 -4.92 -4.61
CA LEU A 88 7.01 -4.83 -3.85
C LEU A 88 6.76 -4.50 -2.38
N LEU A 89 5.82 -3.59 -2.07
CA LEU A 89 5.40 -3.30 -0.69
C LEU A 89 4.79 -4.52 -0.02
N THR A 90 4.04 -5.35 -0.75
CA THR A 90 3.49 -6.62 -0.21
C THR A 90 4.62 -7.57 0.22
N GLY A 91 5.64 -7.73 -0.61
CA GLY A 91 6.83 -8.52 -0.26
C GLY A 91 7.57 -7.94 0.95
N TYR A 92 7.79 -6.64 0.97
CA TYR A 92 8.44 -5.94 2.08
C TYR A 92 7.68 -6.08 3.40
N LEU A 93 6.37 -5.82 3.39
CA LEU A 93 5.51 -5.94 4.57
C LEU A 93 5.33 -7.40 5.01
N GLY A 94 5.28 -8.33 4.05
CA GLY A 94 5.30 -9.77 4.32
C GLY A 94 6.57 -10.21 5.05
N GLY A 95 7.72 -9.67 4.68
CA GLY A 95 8.98 -9.87 5.41
C GLY A 95 8.93 -9.36 6.85
N ALA A 96 8.33 -8.18 7.06
CA ALA A 96 8.12 -7.63 8.41
C ALA A 96 7.19 -8.53 9.25
N ILE A 97 6.08 -8.99 8.67
CA ILE A 97 5.16 -9.94 9.32
C ILE A 97 5.90 -11.22 9.71
N ALA A 98 6.64 -11.82 8.78
CA ALA A 98 7.39 -13.06 9.02
C ALA A 98 8.41 -12.89 10.15
N SER A 99 9.04 -11.73 10.27
CA SER A 99 10.01 -11.41 11.33
C SER A 99 9.36 -11.44 12.72
N TYR A 100 8.19 -10.85 12.88
CA TYR A 100 7.45 -10.86 14.15
C TYR A 100 6.85 -12.24 14.48
N VAL A 101 6.34 -12.95 13.49
CA VAL A 101 5.85 -14.32 13.67
C VAL A 101 6.96 -15.23 14.17
N ARG A 102 8.19 -15.08 13.62
CA ARG A 102 9.35 -15.87 14.02
C ARG A 102 9.71 -15.72 15.49
N ILE A 103 9.54 -14.53 16.07
CA ILE A 103 9.83 -14.28 17.50
C ILE A 103 8.62 -14.52 18.40
N GLY A 104 7.49 -15.00 17.86
CA GLY A 104 6.29 -15.33 18.62
C GLY A 104 5.48 -14.13 19.09
N GLU A 105 5.62 -12.96 18.45
CA GLU A 105 4.89 -11.75 18.82
C GLU A 105 3.80 -11.41 17.79
N PRO A 106 2.55 -11.77 18.03
CA PRO A 106 1.47 -11.55 17.06
C PRO A 106 0.98 -10.10 16.98
N TYR A 107 1.10 -9.31 18.05
CA TYR A 107 0.54 -7.96 18.09
C TYR A 107 1.19 -6.98 17.10
N PRO A 108 2.54 -6.91 16.96
CA PRO A 108 3.17 -6.03 15.99
C PRO A 108 2.87 -6.37 14.53
N VAL A 109 2.41 -7.59 14.26
CA VAL A 109 2.00 -8.05 12.90
C VAL A 109 0.82 -7.24 12.36
N LEU A 110 -0.04 -6.71 13.23
CA LEU A 110 -1.22 -5.95 12.82
C LEU A 110 -0.84 -4.67 12.05
N VAL A 111 0.26 -4.01 12.38
CA VAL A 111 0.69 -2.77 11.71
C VAL A 111 1.07 -3.01 10.25
N PRO A 112 2.01 -3.93 9.91
CA PRO A 112 2.32 -4.20 8.50
C PRO A 112 1.14 -4.83 7.75
N LEU A 113 0.32 -5.65 8.40
CA LEU A 113 -0.86 -6.26 7.79
C LEU A 113 -1.90 -5.20 7.38
N THR A 114 -2.30 -4.33 8.29
CA THR A 114 -3.25 -3.24 8.00
C THR A 114 -2.69 -2.27 6.97
N THR A 115 -1.40 -1.95 7.04
CA THR A 115 -0.72 -1.10 6.05
C THR A 115 -0.78 -1.72 4.65
N CYS A 116 -0.56 -3.03 4.54
CA CYS A 116 -0.64 -3.77 3.28
C CYS A 116 -2.07 -3.74 2.71
N LEU A 117 -3.08 -4.02 3.54
CA LEU A 117 -4.48 -4.00 3.13
C LEU A 117 -4.92 -2.62 2.66
N LEU A 118 -4.52 -1.56 3.37
CA LEU A 118 -4.82 -0.18 2.97
C LEU A 118 -4.10 0.23 1.68
N ALA A 119 -2.86 -0.23 1.46
CA ALA A 119 -2.15 0.01 0.21
C ALA A 119 -2.87 -0.64 -0.97
N TRP A 120 -3.31 -1.90 -0.84
CA TRP A 120 -4.10 -2.59 -1.86
C TRP A 120 -5.46 -1.93 -2.09
N LEU A 121 -6.16 -1.56 -1.03
CA LEU A 121 -7.44 -0.85 -1.15
C LEU A 121 -7.27 0.49 -1.88
N GLY A 122 -6.23 1.24 -1.51
CA GLY A 122 -5.93 2.53 -2.13
C GLY A 122 -5.65 2.41 -3.63
N ILE A 123 -4.81 1.45 -4.05
CA ILE A 123 -4.53 1.24 -5.48
C ILE A 123 -5.74 0.70 -6.23
N TYR A 124 -6.51 -0.22 -5.64
CA TYR A 124 -7.72 -0.74 -6.23
C TYR A 124 -8.76 0.35 -6.53
N LEU A 125 -8.92 1.32 -5.62
CA LEU A 125 -9.86 2.42 -5.79
C LEU A 125 -9.39 3.45 -6.83
N ARG A 126 -8.07 3.71 -6.93
CA ARG A 126 -7.54 4.75 -7.82
C ARG A 126 -7.16 4.25 -9.22
N GLU A 127 -6.94 2.93 -9.41
CA GLU A 127 -6.48 2.36 -10.67
C GLU A 127 -7.58 1.54 -11.36
N PRO A 128 -8.23 2.10 -12.40
CA PRO A 128 -9.30 1.41 -13.12
C PRO A 128 -8.82 0.14 -13.84
N ARG A 129 -7.54 0.10 -14.26
CA ARG A 129 -6.95 -1.07 -14.94
C ARG A 129 -6.86 -2.26 -14.01
N LEU A 130 -6.52 -2.04 -12.75
CA LEU A 130 -6.46 -3.09 -11.75
C LEU A 130 -7.85 -3.68 -11.48
N ARG A 131 -8.88 -2.84 -11.46
CA ARG A 131 -10.29 -3.30 -11.33
C ARG A 131 -10.76 -4.15 -12.52
N ALA A 132 -10.22 -3.90 -13.71
CA ALA A 132 -10.52 -4.69 -14.89
C ALA A 132 -9.78 -6.04 -14.90
N LEU A 133 -8.57 -6.09 -14.31
CA LEU A 133 -7.72 -7.29 -14.25
C LEU A 133 -8.08 -8.22 -13.08
N LEU A 134 -8.67 -7.67 -12.02
CA LEU A 134 -9.19 -8.43 -10.87
C LEU A 134 -10.72 -8.45 -10.92
N PRO A 135 -11.34 -9.19 -11.85
CA PRO A 135 -12.79 -9.35 -11.86
C PRO A 135 -13.16 -10.22 -10.66
N LEU A 136 -13.61 -9.59 -9.58
CA LEU A 136 -14.40 -10.28 -8.59
C LEU A 136 -15.69 -10.71 -9.31
N ARG A 137 -15.55 -11.86 -10.00
CA ARG A 137 -16.62 -12.66 -10.58
C ARG A 137 -17.78 -11.87 -11.23
N THR A 138 -17.60 -11.41 -12.46
CA THR A 138 -18.73 -11.26 -13.37
C THR A 138 -19.21 -12.66 -13.76
N ARG A 139 -20.39 -13.07 -13.29
CA ARG A 139 -21.09 -14.24 -13.84
C ARG A 139 -21.31 -13.94 -15.31
N ILE A 140 -20.65 -14.71 -16.18
CA ILE A 140 -21.07 -14.84 -17.57
C ILE A 140 -22.27 -15.79 -17.49
N THR A 141 -23.48 -15.26 -17.61
CA THR A 141 -24.69 -15.99 -17.99
C THR A 141 -24.77 -16.02 -19.50
#